data_a237eb6854ab0dc67a2b967700b186b8
#
_entry.id   a237eb6854ab0dc67a2b967700b186b8
#
_cell.length_a   1.000
_cell.length_b   1.000
_cell.length_c   1.000
_cell.angle_alpha   90.00
_cell.angle_beta   90.00
_cell.angle_gamma   90.00
#
_symmetry.space_group_name_H-M   'P 1'
#
loop_
_entity.id
_entity.type
_entity.pdbx_description
1 polymer ?
#
loop_
_entity_poly.entity_id
_entity_poly.type
_entity_poly.pdbx_seq_one_letter_code
_entity_poly.pdbx_strand_id
1 'polypeptide(L)'
;MHFLTSITRLSAIAAITVSGVTAAPASTSLQPRADNYVGYLVSTFSDVTPAVQFHLSKGNNAGSYTFLNKGQPVLKSTVGTKGVRDVFLAHDSARTNYYMIATDLDINAAGFSWDAATRTGSRGIVVWSSKDLINWSASSLRTVESANAGMTWAPSAVWDDATSQFYVFWSSRLYADSDPKHTGVASLDRIRYTTTKDFVTFAPAKDYLALANTPLIDQEFQYLGKTGNFARFLKNETVNQVYVETTTGGLFGKWTRTPGYVRLESPREGPASFVDNVTPGLYHLLLDDYTQYVPYQSTDPAKSGAWTASNYPNFPKGLKHGSVTPLTQKEYNAVAAKYPA
;
A
#
# COMPACT_ATOMS: atom_id res chain seq x y z
N MET A 1 69.76 -55.04 -10.03
CA MET A 1 69.35 -54.95 -8.62
C MET A 1 69.44 -53.52 -8.20
N HIS A 2 68.36 -52.76 -8.27
CA HIS A 2 68.19 -51.49 -7.57
C HIS A 2 66.71 -51.23 -7.54
N PHE A 3 66.14 -51.27 -6.35
CA PHE A 3 64.74 -50.90 -6.07
C PHE A 3 64.60 -49.38 -6.03
N LEU A 4 63.65 -48.83 -6.78
CA LEU A 4 63.22 -47.44 -6.67
C LEU A 4 61.81 -47.42 -6.09
N THR A 5 61.71 -46.95 -4.85
CA THR A 5 60.47 -46.73 -4.12
C THR A 5 59.86 -45.40 -4.54
N SER A 6 58.70 -45.44 -5.20
CA SER A 6 57.89 -44.22 -5.49
C SER A 6 57.04 -43.90 -4.28
N ILE A 7 57.20 -42.66 -3.76
CA ILE A 7 56.35 -42.09 -2.72
C ILE A 7 55.28 -41.28 -3.40
N THR A 8 54.05 -41.77 -3.38
CA THR A 8 52.85 -41.00 -3.83
C THR A 8 52.37 -40.09 -2.70
N ARG A 9 52.49 -38.80 -2.91
CA ARG A 9 51.87 -37.81 -2.01
C ARG A 9 50.39 -37.64 -2.37
N LEU A 10 49.48 -38.02 -1.47
CA LEU A 10 48.08 -37.65 -1.53
C LEU A 10 47.92 -36.20 -1.05
N SER A 11 47.50 -35.33 -1.95
CA SER A 11 47.06 -33.97 -1.60
C SER A 11 45.56 -34.02 -1.29
N ALA A 12 45.19 -33.88 -0.04
CA ALA A 12 43.80 -33.72 0.36
C ALA A 12 43.38 -32.27 0.09
N ILE A 13 42.49 -32.08 -0.89
CA ILE A 13 41.81 -30.78 -1.12
C ILE A 13 40.64 -30.74 -0.17
N ALA A 14 40.71 -29.91 0.86
CA ALA A 14 39.59 -29.59 1.72
C ALA A 14 38.63 -28.63 0.97
N ALA A 15 37.51 -29.15 0.55
CA ALA A 15 36.42 -28.31 0.02
C ALA A 15 35.75 -27.57 1.18
N ILE A 16 36.00 -26.27 1.28
CA ILE A 16 35.27 -25.40 2.20
C ILE A 16 33.92 -25.09 1.53
N THR A 17 32.88 -25.79 1.96
CA THR A 17 31.48 -25.40 1.64
C THR A 17 31.10 -24.20 2.48
N VAL A 18 31.14 -23.01 1.89
CA VAL A 18 30.52 -21.82 2.48
C VAL A 18 29.01 -21.99 2.35
N SER A 19 28.37 -22.48 3.40
CA SER A 19 26.91 -22.43 3.52
C SER A 19 26.52 -20.99 3.74
N GLY A 20 26.14 -20.32 2.67
CA GLY A 20 25.48 -19.01 2.74
C GLY A 20 24.14 -19.17 3.45
N VAL A 21 24.10 -18.92 4.75
CA VAL A 21 22.86 -18.74 5.48
C VAL A 21 22.32 -17.39 5.03
N THR A 22 21.42 -17.37 4.06
CA THR A 22 20.55 -16.23 3.82
C THR A 22 19.63 -16.16 5.03
N ALA A 23 19.93 -15.27 5.97
CA ALA A 23 19.03 -14.96 7.06
C ALA A 23 17.72 -14.48 6.42
N ALA A 24 16.64 -15.23 6.63
CA ALA A 24 15.30 -14.72 6.36
C ALA A 24 15.14 -13.40 7.14
N PRO A 25 14.57 -12.33 6.52
CA PRO A 25 14.35 -11.10 7.23
C PRO A 25 13.53 -11.40 8.48
N ALA A 26 13.99 -10.86 9.61
CA ALA A 26 13.35 -11.05 10.90
C ALA A 26 11.88 -10.66 10.82
N SER A 27 11.04 -11.43 11.48
CA SER A 27 9.59 -11.21 11.52
C SER A 27 9.27 -9.80 12.02
N THR A 28 8.61 -9.02 11.19
CA THR A 28 8.12 -7.68 11.52
C THR A 28 7.16 -7.72 12.69
N SER A 29 7.49 -7.06 13.79
CA SER A 29 6.52 -6.74 14.83
C SER A 29 5.72 -5.54 14.35
N LEU A 30 4.66 -5.78 13.60
CA LEU A 30 3.77 -4.71 13.18
C LEU A 30 2.72 -4.49 14.26
N GLN A 31 2.72 -3.27 14.77
CA GLN A 31 1.78 -2.68 15.71
C GLN A 31 1.62 -3.44 17.04
N PRO A 32 2.15 -2.94 18.13
CA PRO A 32 1.53 -3.24 19.41
C PRO A 32 0.07 -2.80 19.28
N ARG A 33 -0.86 -3.68 19.62
CA ARG A 33 -2.25 -3.30 19.81
C ARG A 33 -2.24 -2.13 20.79
N ALA A 34 -2.35 -0.91 20.31
CA ALA A 34 -2.55 0.24 21.16
C ALA A 34 -3.93 0.00 21.79
N ASP A 35 -3.91 -0.38 23.04
CA ASP A 35 -5.10 -0.56 23.84
C ASP A 35 -5.85 0.75 23.88
N ASN A 36 -6.70 1.15 23.08
CA ASN A 36 -7.62 2.30 23.09
C ASN A 36 -7.56 3.19 21.84
N TYR A 37 -7.71 2.61 20.66
CA TYR A 37 -8.19 3.41 19.55
C TYR A 37 -9.65 3.80 19.77
N VAL A 38 -9.96 5.06 19.48
CA VAL A 38 -11.29 5.65 19.75
C VAL A 38 -12.03 6.08 18.50
N GLY A 39 -11.45 5.85 17.35
CA GLY A 39 -12.05 6.18 16.05
C GLY A 39 -11.12 5.86 14.89
N TYR A 40 -11.57 6.24 13.69
CA TYR A 40 -10.87 6.02 12.43
C TYR A 40 -10.78 7.31 11.63
N LEU A 41 -9.67 7.49 10.94
CA LEU A 41 -9.49 8.51 9.92
C LEU A 41 -9.45 7.84 8.55
N VAL A 42 -10.40 8.15 7.69
CA VAL A 42 -10.34 7.82 6.27
C VAL A 42 -9.64 8.97 5.55
N SER A 43 -8.51 8.68 4.94
CA SER A 43 -7.81 9.56 4.01
C SER A 43 -8.17 9.13 2.59
N THR A 44 -8.75 10.05 1.81
CA THR A 44 -9.31 9.75 0.48
C THR A 44 -9.17 10.96 -0.44
N PHE A 45 -9.71 10.87 -1.63
CA PHE A 45 -9.84 11.94 -2.62
C PHE A 45 -11.21 11.86 -3.33
N SER A 46 -11.49 12.77 -4.23
CA SER A 46 -12.59 12.64 -5.18
C SER A 46 -12.12 13.00 -6.59
N ASP A 47 -12.76 12.42 -7.60
CA ASP A 47 -12.43 12.71 -9.01
C ASP A 47 -12.62 14.19 -9.37
N VAL A 48 -13.64 14.83 -8.78
CA VAL A 48 -13.91 16.26 -8.99
C VAL A 48 -12.87 17.16 -8.32
N THR A 49 -12.35 16.71 -7.16
CA THR A 49 -11.35 17.45 -6.40
C THR A 49 -10.18 16.49 -6.08
N PRO A 50 -9.18 16.37 -6.99
CA PRO A 50 -8.07 15.45 -6.85
C PRO A 50 -7.07 15.96 -5.80
N ALA A 51 -7.48 15.91 -4.53
CA ALA A 51 -6.73 16.40 -3.38
C ALA A 51 -7.10 15.57 -2.13
N VAL A 52 -6.24 15.57 -1.12
CA VAL A 52 -6.44 14.77 0.09
C VAL A 52 -7.61 15.30 0.91
N GLN A 53 -8.56 14.43 1.19
CA GLN A 53 -9.72 14.67 2.03
C GLN A 53 -9.66 13.79 3.28
N PHE A 54 -10.10 14.30 4.42
CA PHE A 54 -10.20 13.58 5.66
C PHE A 54 -11.65 13.38 6.07
N HIS A 55 -12.00 12.14 6.42
CA HIS A 55 -13.28 11.79 7.02
C HIS A 55 -13.03 11.11 8.35
N LEU A 56 -13.56 11.68 9.43
CA LEU A 56 -13.38 11.20 10.80
C LEU A 56 -14.62 10.42 11.24
N SER A 57 -14.42 9.21 11.76
CA SER A 57 -15.51 8.40 12.27
C SER A 57 -16.17 9.02 13.51
N LYS A 58 -17.44 8.69 13.74
CA LYS A 58 -18.12 9.03 14.99
C LYS A 58 -17.76 8.02 16.08
N GLY A 59 -16.68 8.29 16.81
CA GLY A 59 -16.08 7.31 17.70
C GLY A 59 -15.64 6.07 16.92
N ASN A 60 -15.79 4.88 17.48
CA ASN A 60 -15.44 3.61 16.83
C ASN A 60 -16.50 3.09 15.84
N ASN A 61 -17.38 3.94 15.32
CA ASN A 61 -18.37 3.53 14.33
C ASN A 61 -17.77 3.52 12.92
N ALA A 62 -17.44 2.31 12.42
CA ALA A 62 -16.88 2.09 11.09
C ALA A 62 -17.84 2.44 9.93
N GLY A 63 -19.11 2.69 10.20
CA GLY A 63 -20.12 2.99 9.19
C GLY A 63 -20.57 4.47 9.16
N SER A 64 -19.97 5.36 9.96
CA SER A 64 -20.42 6.74 10.04
C SER A 64 -19.26 7.71 10.22
N TYR A 65 -19.09 8.60 9.24
CA TYR A 65 -17.97 9.53 9.18
C TYR A 65 -18.46 10.97 8.93
N THR A 66 -17.69 11.92 9.39
CA THR A 66 -17.86 13.33 9.12
C THR A 66 -16.77 13.81 8.17
N PHE A 67 -17.14 14.45 7.07
CA PHE A 67 -16.18 15.10 6.19
C PHE A 67 -15.61 16.32 6.89
N LEU A 68 -14.33 16.30 7.18
CA LEU A 68 -13.63 17.33 7.95
C LEU A 68 -13.33 18.58 7.10
N ASN A 69 -12.75 19.59 7.74
CA ASN A 69 -12.32 20.86 7.12
C ASN A 69 -13.47 21.55 6.36
N LYS A 70 -14.69 21.52 6.92
CA LYS A 70 -15.90 22.10 6.30
C LYS A 70 -16.16 21.56 4.88
N GLY A 71 -15.90 20.27 4.68
CA GLY A 71 -16.04 19.63 3.38
C GLY A 71 -14.98 20.03 2.35
N GLN A 72 -13.84 20.58 2.76
CA GLN A 72 -12.76 20.98 1.87
C GLN A 72 -11.55 20.05 2.02
N PRO A 73 -10.72 19.90 0.97
CA PRO A 73 -9.47 19.16 1.07
C PRO A 73 -8.56 19.71 2.15
N VAL A 74 -7.87 18.78 2.83
CA VAL A 74 -6.90 19.08 3.87
C VAL A 74 -5.52 19.36 3.26
N LEU A 75 -5.12 18.61 2.24
CA LEU A 75 -3.85 18.78 1.54
C LEU A 75 -4.08 18.88 0.03
N LYS A 76 -3.39 19.80 -0.61
CA LYS A 76 -3.37 19.97 -2.07
C LYS A 76 -1.94 19.88 -2.56
N SER A 77 -1.71 19.14 -3.65
CA SER A 77 -0.39 19.09 -4.27
C SER A 77 -0.09 20.41 -5.00
N THR A 78 1.13 20.90 -4.82
CA THR A 78 1.68 22.02 -5.60
C THR A 78 2.76 21.57 -6.57
N VAL A 79 3.02 20.25 -6.62
CA VAL A 79 4.08 19.62 -7.43
C VAL A 79 3.48 18.59 -8.40
N GLY A 80 4.26 18.14 -9.36
CA GLY A 80 3.83 17.16 -10.36
C GLY A 80 2.65 17.64 -11.19
N THR A 81 1.65 16.78 -11.37
CA THR A 81 0.40 17.11 -12.08
C THR A 81 -0.51 18.06 -11.29
N LYS A 82 -0.22 18.26 -10.00
CA LYS A 82 -1.01 19.02 -9.00
C LYS A 82 -2.32 18.35 -8.60
N GLY A 83 -2.73 17.26 -9.24
CA GLY A 83 -3.79 16.37 -8.79
C GLY A 83 -3.21 15.16 -8.07
N VAL A 84 -3.93 14.61 -7.10
CA VAL A 84 -3.55 13.38 -6.41
C VAL A 84 -4.72 12.44 -6.28
N ARG A 85 -4.39 11.12 -6.34
CA ARG A 85 -5.32 10.00 -6.17
C ARG A 85 -4.72 8.97 -5.21
N ASP A 86 -5.50 7.97 -4.82
CA ASP A 86 -5.05 6.76 -4.14
C ASP A 86 -4.18 7.09 -2.93
N VAL A 87 -4.73 7.87 -2.01
CA VAL A 87 -3.99 8.43 -0.89
C VAL A 87 -3.83 7.42 0.23
N PHE A 88 -2.62 7.31 0.77
CA PHE A 88 -2.30 6.41 1.86
C PHE A 88 -1.60 7.15 3.00
N LEU A 89 -2.10 6.94 4.22
CA LEU A 89 -1.49 7.50 5.44
C LEU A 89 -0.59 6.45 6.10
N ALA A 90 0.72 6.63 5.94
CA ALA A 90 1.74 5.82 6.60
C ALA A 90 2.20 6.44 7.92
N HIS A 91 2.57 5.61 8.90
CA HIS A 91 3.17 6.06 10.14
C HIS A 91 4.13 5.00 10.71
N ASP A 92 5.10 5.43 11.53
CA ASP A 92 5.92 4.52 12.32
C ASP A 92 5.12 3.90 13.48
N SER A 93 5.63 2.83 14.09
CA SER A 93 4.95 2.16 15.22
C SER A 93 4.82 3.07 16.45
N ALA A 94 5.77 3.99 16.65
CA ALA A 94 5.73 4.96 17.73
C ALA A 94 4.75 6.11 17.49
N ARG A 95 4.16 6.21 16.28
CA ARG A 95 3.22 7.27 15.88
C ARG A 95 3.79 8.67 16.10
N THR A 96 5.06 8.84 15.74
CA THR A 96 5.80 10.11 15.84
C THR A 96 6.13 10.71 14.48
N ASN A 97 5.99 9.91 13.41
CA ASN A 97 6.19 10.30 12.03
C ASN A 97 5.03 9.80 11.18
N TYR A 98 4.37 10.73 10.52
CA TYR A 98 3.25 10.46 9.62
C TYR A 98 3.61 10.96 8.22
N TYR A 99 3.25 10.17 7.22
CA TYR A 99 3.47 10.51 5.82
C TYR A 99 2.18 10.27 5.06
N MET A 100 1.64 11.32 4.44
CA MET A 100 0.60 11.17 3.45
C MET A 100 1.29 10.97 2.10
N ILE A 101 1.04 9.84 1.46
CA ILE A 101 1.57 9.52 0.14
C ILE A 101 0.42 9.34 -0.84
N ALA A 102 0.64 9.67 -2.11
CA ALA A 102 -0.42 9.63 -3.11
C ALA A 102 0.14 9.45 -4.53
N THR A 103 -0.68 8.92 -5.41
CA THR A 103 -0.46 8.93 -6.87
C THR A 103 -0.45 10.36 -7.37
N ASP A 104 0.56 10.73 -8.17
CA ASP A 104 0.66 12.00 -8.88
C ASP A 104 -0.11 11.89 -10.20
N LEU A 105 -1.40 12.19 -10.17
CA LEU A 105 -2.27 12.10 -11.36
C LEU A 105 -3.46 13.05 -11.24
N ASP A 106 -3.62 13.92 -12.23
CA ASP A 106 -4.81 14.74 -12.42
C ASP A 106 -5.57 14.31 -13.69
N ILE A 107 -6.68 13.61 -13.51
CA ILE A 107 -7.53 13.17 -14.61
C ILE A 107 -8.35 14.31 -15.23
N ASN A 108 -8.42 15.48 -14.57
CA ASN A 108 -9.11 16.67 -15.05
C ASN A 108 -8.20 17.60 -15.86
N ALA A 109 -6.90 17.25 -16.00
CA ALA A 109 -5.95 18.03 -16.77
C ALA A 109 -6.35 18.07 -18.26
N ALA A 110 -6.16 19.21 -18.89
CA ALA A 110 -6.43 19.35 -20.32
C ALA A 110 -5.57 18.35 -21.13
N GLY A 111 -6.19 17.60 -22.05
CA GLY A 111 -5.52 16.58 -22.85
C GLY A 111 -5.22 15.28 -22.10
N PHE A 112 -5.77 15.06 -20.93
CA PHE A 112 -5.63 13.80 -20.21
C PHE A 112 -6.03 12.60 -21.08
N SER A 113 -5.25 11.52 -20.98
CA SER A 113 -5.62 10.21 -21.51
C SER A 113 -5.01 9.11 -20.65
N TRP A 114 -5.74 8.02 -20.50
CA TRP A 114 -5.26 6.85 -19.77
C TRP A 114 -4.03 6.21 -20.42
N ASP A 115 -3.93 6.23 -21.75
CA ASP A 115 -2.73 5.74 -22.44
C ASP A 115 -1.49 6.54 -22.04
N ALA A 116 -1.56 7.88 -22.08
CA ALA A 116 -0.45 8.72 -21.64
C ALA A 116 -0.13 8.52 -20.16
N ALA A 117 -1.15 8.42 -19.29
CA ALA A 117 -0.99 8.25 -17.86
C ALA A 117 -0.32 6.92 -17.48
N THR A 118 -0.56 5.85 -18.26
CA THR A 118 0.07 4.54 -18.03
C THR A 118 1.39 4.34 -18.77
N ARG A 119 1.63 5.10 -19.85
CA ARG A 119 2.79 4.98 -20.72
C ARG A 119 3.94 5.91 -20.33
N THR A 120 3.61 7.16 -20.10
CA THR A 120 4.57 8.25 -19.83
C THR A 120 4.12 9.10 -18.63
N GLY A 121 3.40 8.46 -17.70
CA GLY A 121 2.90 9.09 -16.49
C GLY A 121 4.00 9.42 -15.48
N SER A 122 3.59 9.91 -14.33
CA SER A 122 4.52 10.23 -13.25
C SER A 122 5.20 8.97 -12.73
N ARG A 123 6.50 9.03 -12.52
CA ARG A 123 7.33 7.98 -11.92
C ARG A 123 7.63 8.26 -10.46
N GLY A 124 6.86 9.15 -9.87
CA GLY A 124 6.99 9.57 -8.48
C GLY A 124 5.70 9.44 -7.71
N ILE A 125 5.84 9.57 -6.40
CA ILE A 125 4.74 9.71 -5.45
C ILE A 125 4.77 11.11 -4.88
N VAL A 126 3.59 11.68 -4.61
CA VAL A 126 3.49 12.93 -3.85
C VAL A 126 3.53 12.60 -2.38
N VAL A 127 4.32 13.37 -1.62
CA VAL A 127 4.56 13.13 -0.19
C VAL A 127 4.36 14.41 0.61
N TRP A 128 3.65 14.29 1.72
CA TRP A 128 3.62 15.25 2.82
C TRP A 128 4.05 14.55 4.11
N SER A 129 4.76 15.22 4.99
CA SER A 129 5.17 14.71 6.30
C SER A 129 4.55 15.50 7.43
N SER A 130 4.28 14.83 8.55
CA SER A 130 3.78 15.43 9.79
C SER A 130 4.32 14.70 11.00
N LYS A 131 4.33 15.39 12.15
CA LYS A 131 4.64 14.81 13.47
C LYS A 131 3.40 14.59 14.34
N ASP A 132 2.23 15.04 13.88
CA ASP A 132 1.06 15.17 14.74
C ASP A 132 -0.29 15.07 13.98
N LEU A 133 -0.30 14.73 12.67
CA LEU A 133 -1.46 14.66 11.79
C LEU A 133 -2.16 16.00 11.49
N ILE A 134 -1.69 17.11 12.05
CA ILE A 134 -2.34 18.41 11.91
C ILE A 134 -1.43 19.50 11.33
N ASN A 135 -0.13 19.36 11.48
CA ASN A 135 0.86 20.23 10.88
C ASN A 135 1.64 19.50 9.81
N TRP A 136 1.33 19.77 8.56
CA TRP A 136 1.91 19.08 7.40
C TRP A 136 2.94 19.94 6.70
N SER A 137 3.99 19.29 6.17
CA SER A 137 4.95 19.93 5.26
C SER A 137 4.29 20.39 3.96
N ALA A 138 4.99 21.19 3.17
CA ALA A 138 4.65 21.36 1.76
C ALA A 138 4.72 20.00 1.03
N SER A 139 3.94 19.86 -0.06
CA SER A 139 4.02 18.69 -0.94
C SER A 139 5.40 18.58 -1.60
N SER A 140 5.87 17.37 -1.77
CA SER A 140 7.08 17.06 -2.54
C SER A 140 6.83 15.89 -3.47
N LEU A 141 7.32 15.96 -4.71
CA LEU A 141 7.30 14.82 -5.64
C LEU A 141 8.59 14.03 -5.47
N ARG A 142 8.46 12.74 -5.18
CA ARG A 142 9.60 11.83 -4.99
C ARG A 142 9.61 10.78 -6.08
N THR A 143 10.58 10.86 -6.99
CA THR A 143 10.77 9.84 -8.01
C THR A 143 11.25 8.55 -7.35
N VAL A 144 10.46 7.50 -7.47
CA VAL A 144 10.73 6.17 -6.90
C VAL A 144 10.96 5.10 -7.97
N GLU A 145 10.62 5.38 -9.22
CA GLU A 145 10.79 4.46 -10.34
C GLU A 145 11.88 4.90 -11.31
N SER A 146 12.42 3.91 -12.02
CA SER A 146 13.41 4.07 -13.09
C SER A 146 12.82 4.70 -14.35
N ALA A 147 13.69 5.09 -15.27
CA ALA A 147 13.29 5.78 -16.52
C ALA A 147 12.40 4.93 -17.43
N ASN A 148 12.48 3.61 -17.35
CA ASN A 148 11.69 2.67 -18.13
C ASN A 148 10.32 2.35 -17.56
N ALA A 149 9.93 2.94 -16.42
CA ALA A 149 8.61 2.78 -15.85
C ALA A 149 7.60 3.73 -16.49
N GLY A 150 6.42 3.22 -16.80
CA GLY A 150 5.36 4.00 -17.42
C GLY A 150 4.52 4.82 -16.43
N MET A 151 4.46 4.37 -15.16
CA MET A 151 3.65 5.00 -14.12
C MET A 151 4.09 4.58 -12.72
N THR A 152 3.59 5.28 -11.70
CA THR A 152 3.68 4.92 -10.28
C THR A 152 2.33 5.20 -9.64
N TRP A 153 1.51 4.17 -9.43
CA TRP A 153 0.12 4.30 -8.98
C TRP A 153 -0.15 3.58 -7.67
N ALA A 154 -1.13 4.12 -6.92
CA ALA A 154 -1.65 3.55 -5.69
C ALA A 154 -0.55 3.16 -4.68
N PRO A 155 0.23 4.13 -4.19
CA PRO A 155 1.27 3.84 -3.22
C PRO A 155 0.67 3.43 -1.88
N SER A 156 1.22 2.38 -1.27
CA SER A 156 0.95 1.97 0.09
C SER A 156 2.26 1.73 0.85
N ALA A 157 2.23 1.69 2.18
CA ALA A 157 3.44 1.51 2.94
C ALA A 157 3.21 0.72 4.23
N VAL A 158 4.24 -0.04 4.61
CA VAL A 158 4.28 -0.80 5.86
C VAL A 158 5.57 -0.45 6.59
N TRP A 159 5.44 -0.03 7.85
CA TRP A 159 6.59 0.17 8.72
C TRP A 159 7.14 -1.17 9.21
N ASP A 160 8.45 -1.30 9.24
CA ASP A 160 9.15 -2.46 9.79
C ASP A 160 10.01 -2.03 11.00
N ASP A 161 9.59 -2.43 12.19
CA ASP A 161 10.30 -2.14 13.43
C ASP A 161 11.69 -2.79 13.48
N ALA A 162 11.87 -3.95 12.84
CA ALA A 162 13.13 -4.68 12.87
C ALA A 162 14.25 -3.93 12.14
N THR A 163 13.91 -3.25 11.05
CA THR A 163 14.86 -2.49 10.23
C THR A 163 14.70 -0.98 10.40
N SER A 164 13.67 -0.53 11.15
CA SER A 164 13.32 0.87 11.36
C SER A 164 13.21 1.63 10.05
N GLN A 165 12.44 1.06 9.11
CA GLN A 165 12.16 1.67 7.81
C GLN A 165 10.78 1.27 7.28
N PHE A 166 10.29 2.04 6.33
CA PHE A 166 9.09 1.71 5.57
C PHE A 166 9.46 0.84 4.37
N TYR A 167 8.68 -0.19 4.11
CA TYR A 167 8.51 -0.77 2.80
C TYR A 167 7.39 -0.03 2.10
N VAL A 168 7.67 0.54 0.94
CA VAL A 168 6.72 1.32 0.13
C VAL A 168 6.45 0.54 -1.14
N PHE A 169 5.18 0.33 -1.45
CA PHE A 169 4.71 -0.46 -2.60
C PHE A 169 3.87 0.41 -3.53
N TRP A 170 3.87 0.09 -4.80
CA TRP A 170 3.04 0.76 -5.81
C TRP A 170 2.86 -0.12 -7.03
N SER A 171 1.93 0.25 -7.90
CA SER A 171 1.69 -0.41 -9.19
C SER A 171 2.47 0.30 -10.28
N SER A 172 3.10 -0.47 -11.17
CA SER A 172 3.83 0.04 -12.32
C SER A 172 3.84 -0.95 -13.48
N ARG A 173 4.12 -0.47 -14.68
CA ARG A 173 4.52 -1.27 -15.85
C ARG A 173 5.86 -0.79 -16.37
N LEU A 174 6.62 -1.71 -16.93
CA LEU A 174 7.98 -1.43 -17.39
C LEU A 174 8.09 -1.65 -18.90
N TYR A 175 8.82 -0.76 -19.54
CA TYR A 175 9.23 -0.84 -20.93
C TYR A 175 10.66 -1.38 -21.03
N ALA A 176 11.07 -1.82 -22.21
CA ALA A 176 12.45 -2.24 -22.44
C ALA A 176 13.39 -1.01 -22.29
N ASP A 177 14.58 -1.22 -21.74
CA ASP A 177 15.60 -0.15 -21.64
C ASP A 177 16.00 0.45 -23.00
N SER A 178 15.82 -0.33 -24.08
CA SER A 178 15.99 0.11 -25.46
C SER A 178 14.84 0.96 -26.00
N ASP A 179 13.76 1.14 -25.24
CA ASP A 179 12.57 1.93 -25.61
C ASP A 179 12.36 3.15 -24.67
N PRO A 180 13.24 4.12 -24.67
CA PRO A 180 13.15 5.28 -23.78
C PRO A 180 11.95 6.20 -24.04
N LYS A 181 11.25 6.00 -25.17
CA LYS A 181 10.02 6.74 -25.52
C LYS A 181 8.74 5.99 -25.16
N HIS A 182 8.86 4.77 -24.65
CA HIS A 182 7.73 3.91 -24.29
C HIS A 182 6.74 3.70 -25.44
N THR A 183 7.24 3.52 -26.67
CA THR A 183 6.41 3.31 -27.87
C THR A 183 6.11 1.85 -28.15
N GLY A 184 6.88 0.96 -27.57
CA GLY A 184 6.74 -0.49 -27.70
C GLY A 184 5.73 -1.08 -26.71
N VAL A 185 5.85 -2.39 -26.53
CA VAL A 185 5.02 -3.18 -25.61
C VAL A 185 5.59 -3.08 -24.20
N ALA A 186 4.75 -2.68 -23.25
CA ALA A 186 5.08 -2.74 -21.83
C ALA A 186 4.96 -4.16 -21.26
N SER A 187 5.59 -4.39 -20.12
CA SER A 187 5.21 -5.52 -19.25
C SER A 187 3.74 -5.42 -18.81
N LEU A 188 3.17 -6.49 -18.29
CA LEU A 188 1.94 -6.40 -17.51
C LEU A 188 2.18 -5.55 -16.25
N ASP A 189 1.14 -4.90 -15.77
CA ASP A 189 1.16 -4.17 -14.51
C ASP A 189 1.53 -5.10 -13.38
N ARG A 190 2.39 -4.60 -12.49
CA ARG A 190 3.01 -5.35 -11.41
C ARG A 190 3.14 -4.51 -10.17
N ILE A 191 3.30 -5.16 -9.03
CA ILE A 191 3.61 -4.47 -7.79
C ILE A 191 5.13 -4.36 -7.65
N ARG A 192 5.57 -3.13 -7.46
CA ARG A 192 6.95 -2.74 -7.19
C ARG A 192 7.09 -2.36 -5.72
N TYR A 193 8.32 -2.33 -5.21
CA TYR A 193 8.60 -1.83 -3.87
C TYR A 193 9.97 -1.18 -3.76
N THR A 194 10.11 -0.37 -2.73
CA THR A 194 11.38 0.19 -2.24
C THR A 194 11.36 0.26 -0.72
N THR A 195 12.48 0.71 -0.13
CA THR A 195 12.54 1.03 1.29
C THR A 195 12.99 2.46 1.50
N THR A 196 12.50 3.08 2.60
CA THR A 196 12.86 4.43 3.01
C THR A 196 12.72 4.57 4.53
N LYS A 197 13.46 5.49 5.12
CA LYS A 197 13.29 5.86 6.54
C LYS A 197 12.48 7.13 6.72
N ASP A 198 12.40 7.96 5.71
CA ASP A 198 11.97 9.35 5.83
C ASP A 198 11.13 9.87 4.64
N PHE A 199 10.84 9.03 3.65
CA PHE A 199 10.20 9.40 2.39
C PHE A 199 10.92 10.54 1.63
N VAL A 200 12.21 10.71 1.89
CA VAL A 200 13.12 11.63 1.18
C VAL A 200 14.12 10.85 0.35
N THR A 201 14.74 9.85 0.97
CA THR A 201 15.73 8.98 0.35
C THR A 201 15.16 7.57 0.20
N PHE A 202 15.22 7.03 -1.00
CA PHE A 202 14.68 5.71 -1.33
C PHE A 202 15.77 4.78 -1.84
N ALA A 203 15.69 3.51 -1.49
CA ALA A 203 16.49 2.47 -2.11
C ALA A 203 16.05 2.26 -3.59
N PRO A 204 16.85 1.63 -4.44
CA PRO A 204 16.40 1.29 -5.79
C PRO A 204 15.14 0.41 -5.80
N ALA A 205 14.20 0.73 -6.70
CA ALA A 205 12.97 -0.02 -6.89
C ALA A 205 13.23 -1.48 -7.32
N LYS A 206 12.40 -2.39 -6.82
CA LYS A 206 12.46 -3.83 -7.15
C LYS A 206 11.07 -4.36 -7.42
N ASP A 207 10.98 -5.47 -8.17
CA ASP A 207 9.72 -6.21 -8.28
C ASP A 207 9.37 -6.84 -6.93
N TYR A 208 8.12 -6.64 -6.50
CA TYR A 208 7.55 -7.35 -5.38
C TYR A 208 6.67 -8.51 -5.84
N LEU A 209 5.78 -8.26 -6.79
CA LEU A 209 4.93 -9.29 -7.38
C LEU A 209 4.68 -8.98 -8.85
N ALA A 210 5.08 -9.89 -9.73
CA ALA A 210 4.79 -9.86 -11.15
C ALA A 210 4.23 -11.23 -11.55
N LEU A 211 3.04 -11.25 -12.12
CA LEU A 211 2.40 -12.46 -12.63
C LEU A 211 2.49 -12.51 -14.15
N ALA A 212 2.71 -13.72 -14.71
CA ALA A 212 2.92 -13.90 -16.15
C ALA A 212 1.69 -13.53 -16.99
N ASN A 213 0.47 -13.72 -16.45
CA ASN A 213 -0.77 -13.59 -17.21
C ASN A 213 -1.84 -12.74 -16.52
N THR A 214 -1.47 -11.97 -15.47
CA THR A 214 -2.42 -11.18 -14.70
C THR A 214 -1.82 -9.83 -14.37
N PRO A 215 -2.31 -8.74 -14.98
CA PRO A 215 -1.91 -7.40 -14.57
C PRO A 215 -2.48 -7.08 -13.19
N LEU A 216 -1.64 -6.51 -12.32
CA LEU A 216 -1.95 -6.24 -10.91
C LEU A 216 -1.75 -4.78 -10.58
N ILE A 217 -2.76 -4.19 -9.93
CA ILE A 217 -2.65 -2.87 -9.32
C ILE A 217 -3.24 -2.86 -7.91
N ASP A 218 -3.19 -1.73 -7.21
CA ASP A 218 -3.89 -1.42 -5.96
C ASP A 218 -3.62 -2.46 -4.88
N GLN A 219 -2.36 -2.56 -4.45
CA GLN A 219 -2.02 -3.47 -3.37
C GLN A 219 -2.16 -2.79 -2.00
N GLU A 220 -2.79 -3.46 -1.05
CA GLU A 220 -2.80 -3.09 0.35
C GLU A 220 -2.56 -4.30 1.26
N PHE A 221 -1.97 -4.03 2.44
CA PHE A 221 -1.73 -5.04 3.47
C PHE A 221 -2.60 -4.83 4.70
N GLN A 222 -3.14 -5.93 5.21
CA GLN A 222 -3.79 -6.01 6.50
C GLN A 222 -3.00 -6.92 7.45
N TYR A 223 -2.55 -6.36 8.56
CA TYR A 223 -1.99 -7.16 9.65
C TYR A 223 -3.09 -7.97 10.35
N LEU A 224 -2.84 -9.26 10.61
CA LEU A 224 -3.80 -10.20 11.18
C LEU A 224 -3.58 -10.48 12.67
N GLY A 225 -2.99 -9.54 13.40
CA GLY A 225 -2.87 -9.58 14.87
C GLY A 225 -1.82 -10.54 15.42
N LYS A 226 -1.02 -11.20 14.57
CA LYS A 226 0.08 -12.08 14.97
C LYS A 226 1.30 -11.80 14.09
N THR A 227 2.49 -11.73 14.70
CA THR A 227 3.75 -11.49 14.00
C THR A 227 3.89 -12.38 12.77
N GLY A 228 4.19 -11.75 11.63
CA GLY A 228 4.31 -12.42 10.34
C GLY A 228 3.00 -12.73 9.63
N ASN A 229 1.84 -12.58 10.29
CA ASN A 229 0.56 -12.88 9.68
C ASN A 229 -0.04 -11.64 9.02
N PHE A 230 -0.23 -11.74 7.69
CA PHE A 230 -0.83 -10.69 6.87
C PHE A 230 -1.84 -11.25 5.90
N ALA A 231 -2.84 -10.44 5.58
CA ALA A 231 -3.55 -10.50 4.32
C ALA A 231 -3.00 -9.40 3.40
N ARG A 232 -3.02 -9.62 2.09
CA ARG A 232 -2.87 -8.58 1.09
C ARG A 232 -4.00 -8.66 0.08
N PHE A 233 -4.46 -7.50 -0.31
CA PHE A 233 -5.50 -7.34 -1.32
C PHE A 233 -4.86 -6.80 -2.59
N LEU A 234 -5.29 -7.31 -3.75
CA LEU A 234 -4.75 -6.95 -5.05
C LEU A 234 -5.86 -6.90 -6.08
N LYS A 235 -5.88 -5.88 -6.91
CA LYS A 235 -6.80 -5.82 -8.05
C LYS A 235 -6.20 -6.56 -9.25
N ASN A 236 -6.98 -7.46 -9.83
CA ASN A 236 -6.75 -8.04 -11.14
C ASN A 236 -7.39 -7.14 -12.20
N GLU A 237 -6.59 -6.44 -12.99
CA GLU A 237 -7.04 -5.51 -14.03
C GLU A 237 -7.80 -6.21 -15.19
N THR A 238 -7.55 -7.50 -15.43
CA THR A 238 -8.25 -8.22 -16.50
C THR A 238 -9.76 -8.34 -16.25
N VAL A 239 -10.16 -8.45 -14.98
CA VAL A 239 -11.57 -8.68 -14.59
C VAL A 239 -12.14 -7.61 -13.69
N ASN A 240 -11.31 -6.61 -13.33
CA ASN A 240 -11.67 -5.51 -12.42
C ASN A 240 -12.24 -6.00 -11.08
N GLN A 241 -11.54 -6.96 -10.46
CA GLN A 241 -11.93 -7.53 -9.17
C GLN A 241 -10.74 -7.67 -8.23
N VAL A 242 -11.00 -7.53 -6.93
CA VAL A 242 -10.01 -7.66 -5.87
C VAL A 242 -10.01 -9.09 -5.32
N TYR A 243 -8.83 -9.68 -5.20
CA TYR A 243 -8.61 -10.95 -4.51
C TYR A 243 -7.73 -10.76 -3.28
N VAL A 244 -7.72 -11.77 -2.40
CA VAL A 244 -6.94 -11.77 -1.18
C VAL A 244 -5.95 -12.93 -1.16
N GLU A 245 -4.78 -12.67 -0.62
CA GLU A 245 -3.77 -13.67 -0.27
C GLU A 245 -3.38 -13.50 1.19
N THR A 246 -2.95 -14.59 1.81
CA THR A 246 -2.50 -14.57 3.21
C THR A 246 -1.12 -15.20 3.35
N THR A 247 -0.40 -14.79 4.39
CA THR A 247 0.90 -15.33 4.76
C THR A 247 1.05 -15.41 6.28
N THR A 248 1.90 -16.29 6.74
CA THR A 248 2.41 -16.34 8.12
C THR A 248 3.91 -16.08 8.20
N GLY A 249 4.54 -15.80 7.05
CA GLY A 249 5.98 -15.60 6.90
C GLY A 249 6.43 -14.15 6.71
N GLY A 250 5.59 -13.16 7.05
CA GLY A 250 5.88 -11.75 6.83
C GLY A 250 5.70 -11.31 5.37
N LEU A 251 5.99 -10.04 5.09
CA LEU A 251 5.75 -9.41 3.79
C LEU A 251 6.43 -10.13 2.62
N PHE A 252 7.60 -10.73 2.86
CA PHE A 252 8.38 -11.44 1.86
C PHE A 252 8.32 -12.97 2.01
N GLY A 253 7.41 -13.47 2.85
CA GLY A 253 7.15 -14.90 3.01
C GLY A 253 6.38 -15.50 1.84
N LYS A 254 6.04 -16.78 1.97
CA LYS A 254 5.17 -17.46 1.01
C LYS A 254 3.73 -17.00 1.20
N TRP A 255 3.11 -16.55 0.13
CA TRP A 255 1.71 -16.14 0.08
C TRP A 255 0.83 -17.27 -0.46
N THR A 256 -0.36 -17.40 0.11
CA THR A 256 -1.38 -18.35 -0.33
C THR A 256 -2.61 -17.57 -0.76
N ARG A 257 -2.99 -17.71 -2.04
CA ARG A 257 -4.18 -17.08 -2.58
C ARG A 257 -5.43 -17.80 -2.10
N THR A 258 -6.38 -17.03 -1.58
CA THR A 258 -7.74 -17.51 -1.32
C THR A 258 -8.46 -17.72 -2.66
N PRO A 259 -9.12 -18.85 -2.91
CA PRO A 259 -9.85 -19.09 -4.15
C PRO A 259 -10.93 -18.03 -4.41
N GLY A 260 -11.05 -17.60 -5.66
CA GLY A 260 -12.02 -16.60 -6.10
C GLY A 260 -11.55 -15.14 -5.88
N TYR A 261 -12.53 -14.28 -5.72
CA TYR A 261 -12.37 -12.86 -5.46
C TYR A 261 -13.08 -12.48 -4.16
N VAL A 262 -12.69 -11.36 -3.56
CA VAL A 262 -13.31 -10.84 -2.32
C VAL A 262 -14.81 -10.65 -2.52
N ARG A 263 -15.19 -10.10 -3.67
CA ARG A 263 -16.58 -9.94 -4.11
C ARG A 263 -16.73 -10.39 -5.54
N LEU A 264 -17.96 -10.80 -5.90
CA LEU A 264 -18.28 -11.21 -7.28
C LEU A 264 -18.68 -10.01 -8.16
N GLU A 265 -19.10 -8.92 -7.54
CA GLU A 265 -19.45 -7.69 -8.26
C GLU A 265 -18.20 -7.07 -8.86
N SER A 266 -18.31 -6.56 -10.07
CA SER A 266 -17.27 -5.82 -10.80
C SER A 266 -17.89 -4.51 -11.34
N PRO A 267 -17.15 -3.41 -11.36
CA PRO A 267 -15.75 -3.26 -10.91
C PRO A 267 -15.60 -3.23 -9.38
N ARG A 268 -14.43 -3.65 -8.89
CA ARG A 268 -13.95 -3.42 -7.52
C ARG A 268 -12.45 -3.19 -7.57
N GLU A 269 -12.01 -2.11 -6.93
CA GLU A 269 -10.59 -1.71 -6.87
C GLU A 269 -10.27 -1.02 -5.54
N GLY A 270 -9.06 -0.50 -5.42
CA GLY A 270 -8.68 0.42 -4.35
C GLY A 270 -8.94 -0.11 -2.95
N PRO A 271 -8.47 -1.31 -2.57
CA PRO A 271 -8.76 -1.87 -1.24
C PRO A 271 -8.21 -0.96 -0.14
N ALA A 272 -9.04 -0.71 0.90
CA ALA A 272 -8.63 -0.08 2.15
C ALA A 272 -9.16 -0.91 3.31
N SER A 273 -8.27 -1.62 3.99
CA SER A 273 -8.62 -2.56 5.05
C SER A 273 -8.24 -2.03 6.43
N PHE A 274 -9.02 -2.39 7.44
CA PHE A 274 -8.72 -2.04 8.83
C PHE A 274 -9.38 -3.01 9.81
N VAL A 275 -8.81 -3.07 11.02
CA VAL A 275 -9.35 -3.89 12.13
C VAL A 275 -10.42 -3.09 12.85
N ASP A 276 -11.49 -3.75 13.30
CA ASP A 276 -12.47 -3.14 14.18
C ASP A 276 -11.85 -2.87 15.56
N ASN A 277 -11.96 -1.63 16.03
CA ASN A 277 -11.35 -1.20 17.29
C ASN A 277 -12.05 -1.81 18.54
N VAL A 278 -13.29 -2.32 18.40
CA VAL A 278 -14.12 -2.77 19.49
C VAL A 278 -14.29 -4.30 19.49
N THR A 279 -14.51 -4.86 18.29
CA THR A 279 -14.83 -6.28 18.11
C THR A 279 -13.57 -7.04 17.69
N PRO A 280 -12.93 -7.80 18.58
CA PRO A 280 -11.74 -8.56 18.22
C PRO A 280 -11.99 -9.53 17.07
N GLY A 281 -11.08 -9.56 16.10
CA GLY A 281 -11.15 -10.45 14.93
C GLY A 281 -12.16 -10.03 13.87
N LEU A 282 -12.82 -8.90 14.01
CA LEU A 282 -13.61 -8.29 12.93
C LEU A 282 -12.71 -7.38 12.10
N TYR A 283 -12.75 -7.56 10.78
CA TYR A 283 -12.04 -6.76 9.79
C TYR A 283 -13.03 -6.06 8.89
N HIS A 284 -12.70 -4.85 8.50
CA HIS A 284 -13.41 -4.04 7.52
C HIS A 284 -12.59 -3.93 6.25
N LEU A 285 -13.26 -3.78 5.12
CA LEU A 285 -12.64 -3.55 3.83
C LEU A 285 -13.52 -2.59 3.02
N LEU A 286 -12.94 -1.52 2.54
CA LEU A 286 -13.57 -0.63 1.57
C LEU A 286 -13.05 -1.00 0.19
N LEU A 287 -13.94 -1.14 -0.79
CA LEU A 287 -13.61 -1.34 -2.21
C LEU A 287 -14.29 -0.27 -3.04
N ASP A 288 -13.55 0.36 -3.94
CA ASP A 288 -14.06 1.37 -4.88
C ASP A 288 -14.78 0.65 -6.03
N ASP A 289 -16.01 1.07 -6.33
CA ASP A 289 -16.80 0.54 -7.45
C ASP A 289 -16.75 1.45 -8.69
N TYR A 290 -15.72 2.29 -8.79
CA TYR A 290 -15.50 3.37 -9.75
C TYR A 290 -16.36 4.62 -9.48
N THR A 291 -17.37 4.52 -8.63
CA THR A 291 -18.19 5.67 -8.23
C THR A 291 -17.91 6.09 -6.79
N GLN A 292 -17.69 5.12 -5.91
CA GLN A 292 -17.46 5.35 -4.49
C GLN A 292 -16.95 4.09 -3.78
N TYR A 293 -16.46 4.25 -2.57
CA TYR A 293 -16.21 3.14 -1.67
C TYR A 293 -17.49 2.43 -1.23
N VAL A 294 -17.46 1.10 -1.30
CA VAL A 294 -18.48 0.20 -0.77
C VAL A 294 -17.88 -0.56 0.40
N PRO A 295 -18.49 -0.52 1.61
CA PRO A 295 -17.95 -1.16 2.79
C PRO A 295 -18.33 -2.65 2.89
N TYR A 296 -17.35 -3.46 3.27
CA TYR A 296 -17.47 -4.90 3.55
C TYR A 296 -16.86 -5.23 4.91
N GLN A 297 -17.21 -6.40 5.44
CA GLN A 297 -16.66 -6.91 6.69
C GLN A 297 -16.46 -8.42 6.65
N SER A 298 -15.52 -8.92 7.45
CA SER A 298 -15.24 -10.35 7.62
C SER A 298 -14.63 -10.63 8.98
N THR A 299 -14.92 -11.80 9.53
CA THR A 299 -14.23 -12.35 10.72
C THR A 299 -13.12 -13.33 10.33
N ASP A 300 -12.98 -13.64 9.04
CA ASP A 300 -11.93 -14.50 8.51
C ASP A 300 -11.50 -14.01 7.13
N PRO A 301 -10.54 -13.08 7.05
CA PRO A 301 -10.09 -12.51 5.78
C PRO A 301 -9.51 -13.55 4.81
N ALA A 302 -9.05 -14.71 5.33
CA ALA A 302 -8.43 -15.77 4.53
C ALA A 302 -9.44 -16.71 3.88
N LYS A 303 -10.70 -16.69 4.32
CA LYS A 303 -11.73 -17.61 3.85
C LYS A 303 -12.44 -17.07 2.61
N SER A 304 -12.56 -17.90 1.57
CA SER A 304 -13.33 -17.57 0.38
C SER A 304 -14.80 -17.28 0.72
N GLY A 305 -15.33 -16.18 0.16
CA GLY A 305 -16.72 -15.76 0.38
C GLY A 305 -17.02 -15.23 1.78
N ALA A 306 -16.02 -15.04 2.65
CA ALA A 306 -16.23 -14.55 4.01
C ALA A 306 -16.48 -13.02 4.10
N TRP A 307 -16.18 -12.28 3.03
CA TRP A 307 -16.42 -10.84 2.98
C TRP A 307 -17.88 -10.56 2.62
N THR A 308 -18.62 -9.99 3.53
CA THR A 308 -20.02 -9.63 3.37
C THR A 308 -20.21 -8.11 3.32
N ALA A 309 -21.22 -7.66 2.59
CA ALA A 309 -21.56 -6.23 2.58
C ALA A 309 -21.92 -5.76 3.99
N SER A 310 -21.35 -4.64 4.41
CA SER A 310 -21.69 -4.01 5.69
C SER A 310 -22.99 -3.21 5.54
N ASN A 311 -23.88 -3.32 6.53
CA ASN A 311 -25.08 -2.51 6.58
C ASN A 311 -24.81 -1.15 7.24
N TYR A 312 -24.27 -0.20 6.47
CA TYR A 312 -23.88 1.12 6.94
C TYR A 312 -24.67 2.23 6.21
N PRO A 313 -25.92 2.50 6.62
CA PRO A 313 -26.78 3.46 5.91
C PRO A 313 -26.26 4.91 5.93
N ASN A 314 -25.38 5.23 6.88
CA ASN A 314 -24.77 6.56 7.03
C ASN A 314 -23.31 6.61 6.51
N PHE A 315 -22.87 5.59 5.77
CA PHE A 315 -21.54 5.62 5.15
C PHE A 315 -21.49 6.75 4.10
N PRO A 316 -20.45 7.59 4.11
CA PRO A 316 -20.40 8.73 3.18
C PRO A 316 -20.28 8.25 1.73
N LYS A 317 -20.93 8.97 0.84
CA LYS A 317 -20.91 8.71 -0.60
C LYS A 317 -19.74 9.43 -1.27
N GLY A 318 -19.29 8.89 -2.41
CA GLY A 318 -18.32 9.54 -3.27
C GLY A 318 -16.86 9.45 -2.78
N LEU A 319 -16.58 8.72 -1.70
CA LEU A 319 -15.20 8.44 -1.29
C LEU A 319 -14.56 7.51 -2.32
N LYS A 320 -13.35 7.83 -2.71
CA LYS A 320 -12.55 7.05 -3.66
C LYS A 320 -11.37 6.37 -2.96
N HIS A 321 -10.57 5.62 -3.71
CA HIS A 321 -9.43 4.85 -3.20
C HIS A 321 -8.56 5.66 -2.22
N GLY A 322 -8.41 5.15 -1.00
CA GLY A 322 -7.67 5.77 0.09
C GLY A 322 -7.23 4.76 1.13
N SER A 323 -7.03 5.21 2.35
CA SER A 323 -6.64 4.37 3.48
C SER A 323 -7.43 4.69 4.74
N VAL A 324 -7.50 3.74 5.68
CA VAL A 324 -8.16 3.92 6.97
C VAL A 324 -7.16 3.70 8.09
N THR A 325 -7.00 4.70 8.95
CA THR A 325 -6.05 4.68 10.07
C THR A 325 -6.83 4.75 11.39
N PRO A 326 -6.67 3.78 12.29
CA PRO A 326 -7.22 3.88 13.64
C PRO A 326 -6.50 4.99 14.42
N LEU A 327 -7.24 5.76 15.21
CA LEU A 327 -6.73 6.91 15.95
C LEU A 327 -6.76 6.70 17.45
N THR A 328 -5.68 7.07 18.12
CA THR A 328 -5.65 7.24 19.58
C THR A 328 -6.51 8.43 19.99
N GLN A 329 -6.88 8.54 21.27
CA GLN A 329 -7.65 9.68 21.79
C GLN A 329 -6.98 11.02 21.51
N LYS A 330 -5.66 11.08 21.65
CA LYS A 330 -4.87 12.30 21.37
C LYS A 330 -4.98 12.72 19.90
N GLU A 331 -4.79 11.79 19.00
CA GLU A 331 -4.86 12.04 17.54
C GLU A 331 -6.28 12.41 17.11
N TYR A 332 -7.27 11.68 17.59
CA TYR A 332 -8.68 11.94 17.29
C TYR A 332 -9.07 13.37 17.68
N ASN A 333 -8.73 13.77 18.89
CA ASN A 333 -9.03 15.12 19.38
C ASN A 333 -8.27 16.20 18.60
N ALA A 334 -6.98 15.96 18.29
CA ALA A 334 -6.16 16.91 17.53
C ALA A 334 -6.72 17.12 16.11
N VAL A 335 -7.04 16.03 15.41
CA VAL A 335 -7.60 16.08 14.05
C VAL A 335 -8.97 16.75 14.05
N ALA A 336 -9.86 16.41 14.97
CA ALA A 336 -11.20 17.02 15.09
C ALA A 336 -11.11 18.53 15.39
N ALA A 337 -10.21 18.95 16.26
CA ALA A 337 -10.02 20.35 16.60
C ALA A 337 -9.40 21.18 15.45
N LYS A 338 -8.44 20.60 14.73
CA LYS A 338 -7.74 21.28 13.63
C LYS A 338 -8.61 21.42 12.39
N TYR A 339 -9.40 20.40 12.09
CA TYR A 339 -10.23 20.33 10.88
C TYR A 339 -11.71 20.18 11.26
N PRO A 340 -12.37 21.25 11.71
CA PRO A 340 -13.78 21.18 12.11
C PRO A 340 -14.67 20.74 10.94
N ALA A 341 -15.83 20.16 11.26
CA ALA A 341 -16.85 19.72 10.31
C ALA A 341 -17.49 20.89 9.54
#